data_f58e18fb5ce04997ffbad9b6d7f0cf1b
#
_entry.id   f58e18fb5ce04997ffbad9b6d7f0cf1b
#
_cell.length_a   1.000
_cell.length_b   1.000
_cell.length_c   1.000
_cell.angle_alpha   90.00
_cell.angle_beta   90.00
_cell.angle_gamma   90.00
#
_symmetry.space_group_name_H-M   'P 1'
#
loop_
_entity.id
_entity.type
_entity.pdbx_description
1 polymer ?
#
loop_
_entity_poly.entity_id
_entity_poly.type
_entity_poly.pdbx_seq_one_letter_code
_entity_poly.pdbx_strand_id
1 'polypeptide(L)'
;VMLDLGQPMHAYDLGALAAPIVVRRARVGETLVTLDEEKRELDVQDLLITDSPQGEGSRIIGIAGVMGGAYSEVEAGTTDILFEAAHFDSVSIARSARRHKLHSESSKRFERGVDPALPAVAAQRAVELLVEYGGGTVDEGVTDVDQRPAATVISLPVGEAERLTGVAHSPERIAELLTTVGCTVEGPSDGVFTVTAPSWRPDLTLAADLVEEIARLDGYDKIPVILPMAPAGHGLTPAQKARRLAASALAHGGLVEVESYPFVSDTWDRQGIPAGDPRRDALRLRNPMADDAPWLRTSVLDTLLDVAGRNVSRSNADVAVFEVAKVARPAGTVPAGLPGAETRPSDEVLAALEAGIPAQPWHIGGVLTGAAEAAGVLSTPRAYDWADALEYVRRVASGLGVRVEVTRAWMDRVPAHKGAPMPAPATDPADVAPFHPGRVARVFVRAGRELVDVALVGELSPAACRAFGLPARSCAFEIDMDALIAHMATDPIQVKGVSTFPLAKEDIALVVPADIPASRVEQIVRQGAGQLAESVTLFDIYEGDQVPEGYRSLAFALRLRAADHTLTAKESEAVRKQVVTKAAKVLGASLRA
;
A
#
# COMPACT_ATOMS: atom_id res chain seq x y z
N VAL A 1 -27.76 -35.03 18.12
CA VAL A 1 -27.65 -35.42 16.70
C VAL A 1 -26.69 -34.45 15.97
N MET A 2 -26.95 -33.16 16.00
CA MET A 2 -26.09 -32.17 15.28
C MET A 2 -24.62 -32.22 15.71
N LEU A 3 -24.32 -32.33 17.01
CA LEU A 3 -22.94 -32.41 17.51
C LEU A 3 -22.26 -33.74 17.17
N ASP A 4 -23.02 -34.83 17.16
CA ASP A 4 -22.50 -36.18 16.96
C ASP A 4 -22.38 -36.54 15.47
N LEU A 5 -23.46 -36.32 14.70
CA LEU A 5 -23.50 -36.67 13.28
C LEU A 5 -23.16 -35.51 12.32
N GLY A 6 -23.11 -34.28 12.81
CA GLY A 6 -22.86 -33.12 11.97
C GLY A 6 -24.09 -32.57 11.21
N GLN A 7 -25.26 -33.20 11.35
CA GLN A 7 -26.48 -32.79 10.69
C GLN A 7 -27.29 -31.81 11.53
N PRO A 8 -27.44 -30.54 11.14
CA PRO A 8 -28.43 -29.66 11.74
C PRO A 8 -29.84 -30.12 11.42
N MET A 9 -30.72 -30.07 12.41
CA MET A 9 -32.12 -30.45 12.31
C MET A 9 -32.99 -29.41 13.01
N HIS A 10 -34.23 -29.35 12.62
CA HIS A 10 -35.25 -28.56 13.32
C HIS A 10 -36.41 -29.44 13.80
N ALA A 11 -36.96 -29.13 14.93
CA ALA A 11 -38.14 -29.74 15.49
C ALA A 11 -39.25 -28.70 15.57
N TYR A 12 -40.41 -29.01 14.99
CA TYR A 12 -41.61 -28.15 15.00
C TYR A 12 -42.67 -28.78 15.89
N ASP A 13 -43.46 -27.94 16.55
CA ASP A 13 -44.75 -28.34 17.10
C ASP A 13 -45.70 -28.66 15.96
N LEU A 14 -46.02 -29.93 15.74
CA LEU A 14 -46.88 -30.37 14.65
C LEU A 14 -48.29 -29.75 14.74
N GLY A 15 -48.80 -29.54 15.98
CA GLY A 15 -50.10 -28.92 16.21
C GLY A 15 -50.20 -27.47 15.77
N ALA A 16 -49.06 -26.78 15.67
CA ALA A 16 -48.98 -25.41 15.22
C ALA A 16 -48.91 -25.30 13.67
N LEU A 17 -48.67 -26.40 12.97
CA LEU A 17 -48.42 -26.38 11.51
C LEU A 17 -49.69 -26.67 10.71
N ALA A 18 -49.71 -26.11 9.50
CA ALA A 18 -50.74 -26.39 8.49
C ALA A 18 -50.09 -26.91 7.21
N ALA A 19 -50.41 -28.16 6.83
CA ALA A 19 -49.89 -28.77 5.60
C ALA A 19 -50.42 -28.06 4.34
N PRO A 20 -49.67 -28.14 3.21
CA PRO A 20 -48.34 -28.71 3.05
C PRO A 20 -47.21 -27.77 3.55
N ILE A 21 -46.07 -28.34 3.93
CA ILE A 21 -44.83 -27.61 4.12
C ILE A 21 -44.24 -27.30 2.74
N VAL A 22 -43.86 -26.04 2.51
CA VAL A 22 -43.33 -25.55 1.24
C VAL A 22 -41.99 -24.86 1.42
N VAL A 23 -40.99 -25.26 0.67
CA VAL A 23 -39.69 -24.60 0.60
C VAL A 23 -39.69 -23.64 -0.58
N ARG A 24 -39.53 -22.35 -0.33
CA ARG A 24 -39.56 -21.30 -1.36
C ARG A 24 -38.64 -20.13 -1.04
N ARG A 25 -38.35 -19.29 -2.03
CA ARG A 25 -37.70 -18.00 -1.78
C ARG A 25 -38.67 -17.01 -1.14
N ALA A 26 -38.12 -16.07 -0.38
CA ALA A 26 -38.90 -14.98 0.21
C ALA A 26 -39.47 -14.05 -0.88
N ARG A 27 -40.57 -13.36 -0.53
CA ARG A 27 -41.20 -12.32 -1.34
C ARG A 27 -40.86 -10.97 -0.77
N VAL A 28 -40.93 -9.92 -1.60
CA VAL A 28 -40.65 -8.53 -1.16
C VAL A 28 -41.57 -8.14 -0.01
N GLY A 29 -41.01 -7.63 1.08
CA GLY A 29 -41.74 -7.13 2.25
C GLY A 29 -42.14 -8.20 3.25
N GLU A 30 -41.77 -9.46 3.05
CA GLU A 30 -42.01 -10.52 4.05
C GLU A 30 -41.11 -10.32 5.29
N THR A 31 -41.65 -10.65 6.45
CA THR A 31 -40.94 -10.58 7.73
C THR A 31 -41.14 -11.86 8.52
N LEU A 32 -40.17 -12.20 9.38
CA LEU A 32 -40.23 -13.35 10.30
C LEU A 32 -39.74 -12.91 11.68
N VAL A 33 -40.43 -13.33 12.73
CA VAL A 33 -39.88 -13.33 14.09
C VAL A 33 -39.17 -14.66 14.29
N THR A 34 -37.87 -14.60 14.51
CA THR A 34 -37.01 -15.79 14.69
C THR A 34 -36.99 -16.26 16.16
N LEU A 35 -36.43 -17.44 16.42
CA LEU A 35 -36.34 -18.04 17.78
C LEU A 35 -35.62 -17.16 18.83
N ASP A 36 -34.85 -16.19 18.41
CA ASP A 36 -34.21 -15.17 19.27
C ASP A 36 -35.12 -13.95 19.52
N GLU A 37 -36.43 -14.05 19.22
CA GLU A 37 -37.46 -13.03 19.38
C GLU A 37 -37.27 -11.77 18.52
N GLU A 38 -36.27 -11.74 17.63
CA GLU A 38 -35.98 -10.61 16.75
C GLU A 38 -36.83 -10.65 15.47
N LYS A 39 -37.42 -9.50 15.12
CA LYS A 39 -38.15 -9.33 13.86
C LYS A 39 -37.18 -9.01 12.72
N ARG A 40 -37.16 -9.84 11.70
CA ARG A 40 -36.28 -9.74 10.54
C ARG A 40 -37.03 -9.43 9.28
N GLU A 41 -36.52 -8.47 8.50
CA GLU A 41 -36.96 -8.24 7.14
C GLU A 41 -36.24 -9.21 6.21
N LEU A 42 -37.00 -9.93 5.39
CA LEU A 42 -36.44 -10.99 4.55
C LEU A 42 -36.09 -10.44 3.16
N ASP A 43 -35.00 -10.95 2.62
CA ASP A 43 -34.56 -10.66 1.25
C ASP A 43 -35.07 -11.72 0.28
N VAL A 44 -35.37 -11.34 -0.96
CA VAL A 44 -35.85 -12.25 -2.00
C VAL A 44 -34.92 -13.42 -2.32
N GLN A 45 -33.68 -13.34 -1.89
CA GLN A 45 -32.69 -14.42 -2.00
C GLN A 45 -32.73 -15.40 -0.82
N ASP A 46 -33.44 -15.09 0.27
CA ASP A 46 -33.53 -15.98 1.42
C ASP A 46 -34.39 -17.19 1.06
N LEU A 47 -33.90 -18.38 1.42
CA LEU A 47 -34.65 -19.63 1.31
C LEU A 47 -35.45 -19.84 2.58
N LEU A 48 -36.73 -20.08 2.46
CA LEU A 48 -37.67 -20.19 3.56
C LEU A 48 -38.29 -21.56 3.66
N ILE A 49 -38.52 -22.01 4.88
CA ILE A 49 -39.44 -23.07 5.18
C ILE A 49 -40.78 -22.40 5.53
N THR A 50 -41.84 -22.82 4.91
CA THR A 50 -43.16 -22.23 5.07
C THR A 50 -44.25 -23.33 5.23
N ASP A 51 -45.32 -22.98 5.91
CA ASP A 51 -46.53 -23.80 5.98
C ASP A 51 -47.73 -23.11 5.32
N SER A 52 -48.92 -23.73 5.31
CA SER A 52 -50.00 -23.37 4.39
C SER A 52 -51.35 -23.10 5.05
N PRO A 53 -51.48 -22.29 6.14
CA PRO A 53 -52.77 -22.08 6.80
C PRO A 53 -53.79 -21.27 5.99
N GLN A 54 -53.35 -20.45 5.03
CA GLN A 54 -54.20 -19.60 4.17
C GLN A 54 -53.94 -19.77 2.69
N GLY A 55 -53.33 -20.87 2.31
CA GLY A 55 -52.87 -21.21 0.97
C GLY A 55 -51.41 -21.64 0.96
N GLU A 56 -51.01 -22.25 -0.13
CA GLU A 56 -49.69 -22.89 -0.27
C GLU A 56 -48.52 -21.93 0.05
N GLY A 57 -47.75 -22.28 1.09
CA GLY A 57 -46.60 -21.54 1.52
C GLY A 57 -46.90 -20.12 2.07
N SER A 58 -48.12 -19.92 2.64
CA SER A 58 -48.58 -18.59 3.05
C SER A 58 -47.97 -18.07 4.33
N ARG A 59 -47.47 -18.94 5.23
CA ARG A 59 -46.85 -18.53 6.51
C ARG A 59 -45.41 -19.03 6.60
N ILE A 60 -44.51 -18.14 7.03
CA ILE A 60 -43.09 -18.44 7.16
C ILE A 60 -42.84 -19.03 8.55
N ILE A 61 -42.19 -20.18 8.61
CA ILE A 61 -41.84 -20.88 9.85
C ILE A 61 -40.35 -20.98 10.09
N GLY A 62 -39.51 -20.59 9.13
CA GLY A 62 -38.07 -20.55 9.32
C GLY A 62 -37.29 -20.02 8.14
N ILE A 63 -36.08 -19.51 8.39
CA ILE A 63 -35.06 -19.28 7.38
C ILE A 63 -34.26 -20.58 7.26
N ALA A 64 -34.39 -21.24 6.12
CA ALA A 64 -33.83 -22.58 5.87
C ALA A 64 -32.34 -22.66 6.24
N GLY A 65 -31.97 -23.62 7.07
CA GLY A 65 -30.59 -23.87 7.50
C GLY A 65 -29.96 -22.79 8.37
N VAL A 66 -30.68 -21.72 8.71
CA VAL A 66 -30.17 -20.59 9.51
C VAL A 66 -30.83 -20.54 10.87
N MET A 67 -32.14 -20.28 10.92
CA MET A 67 -32.87 -20.17 12.19
C MET A 67 -34.38 -20.37 11.98
N GLY A 68 -35.02 -21.13 12.87
CA GLY A 68 -36.46 -21.33 12.91
C GLY A 68 -37.22 -20.06 13.33
N GLY A 69 -38.51 -20.05 13.06
CA GLY A 69 -39.44 -19.02 13.52
C GLY A 69 -40.02 -19.34 14.89
N ALA A 70 -40.27 -18.31 15.69
CA ALA A 70 -40.84 -18.46 17.04
C ALA A 70 -42.23 -19.09 17.08
N TYR A 71 -43.03 -18.94 16.01
CA TYR A 71 -44.42 -19.42 15.97
C TYR A 71 -44.54 -20.93 16.10
N SER A 72 -43.63 -21.70 15.54
CA SER A 72 -43.66 -23.17 15.46
C SER A 72 -42.66 -23.84 16.39
N GLU A 73 -42.17 -23.10 17.39
CA GLU A 73 -41.25 -23.58 18.39
C GLU A 73 -41.89 -24.68 19.27
N VAL A 74 -41.09 -25.67 19.68
CA VAL A 74 -41.48 -26.70 20.60
C VAL A 74 -41.56 -26.11 22.00
N GLU A 75 -42.74 -26.19 22.62
CA GLU A 75 -43.03 -25.68 23.98
C GLU A 75 -43.25 -26.81 25.00
N ALA A 76 -43.37 -26.47 26.26
CA ALA A 76 -43.63 -27.42 27.32
C ALA A 76 -44.96 -28.23 27.14
N GLY A 77 -45.90 -27.69 26.38
CA GLY A 77 -47.21 -28.32 26.05
C GLY A 77 -47.22 -29.14 24.77
N THR A 78 -46.12 -29.14 24.01
CA THR A 78 -46.04 -29.86 22.72
C THR A 78 -46.08 -31.38 22.96
N THR A 79 -47.00 -32.05 22.27
CA THR A 79 -47.17 -33.51 22.33
C THR A 79 -46.73 -34.21 21.05
N ASP A 80 -46.90 -33.54 19.90
CA ASP A 80 -46.62 -34.11 18.58
C ASP A 80 -45.54 -33.26 17.85
N ILE A 81 -44.47 -33.89 17.41
CA ILE A 81 -43.30 -33.25 16.83
C ILE A 81 -43.08 -33.65 15.38
N LEU A 82 -42.85 -32.66 14.51
CA LEU A 82 -42.34 -32.87 13.16
C LEU A 82 -40.83 -32.55 13.13
N PHE A 83 -40.02 -33.55 12.71
CA PHE A 83 -38.60 -33.33 12.46
C PHE A 83 -38.35 -32.92 11.00
N GLU A 84 -37.54 -31.88 10.82
CA GLU A 84 -36.91 -31.50 9.56
C GLU A 84 -35.44 -31.92 9.58
N ALA A 85 -35.05 -32.72 8.57
CA ALA A 85 -33.65 -32.98 8.25
C ALA A 85 -33.42 -32.68 6.77
N ALA A 86 -32.60 -31.76 6.44
CA ALA A 86 -32.44 -31.28 5.08
C ALA A 86 -30.96 -31.03 4.71
N HIS A 87 -30.71 -30.93 3.41
CA HIS A 87 -29.48 -30.41 2.83
C HIS A 87 -29.82 -29.13 2.06
N PHE A 88 -29.02 -28.09 2.25
CA PHE A 88 -29.22 -26.79 1.60
C PHE A 88 -27.96 -26.34 0.88
N ASP A 89 -28.11 -25.52 -0.15
CA ASP A 89 -27.01 -24.90 -0.87
C ASP A 89 -26.17 -24.01 0.05
N SER A 90 -24.89 -24.32 0.19
CA SER A 90 -23.96 -23.68 1.12
C SER A 90 -23.84 -22.19 0.87
N VAL A 91 -23.84 -21.72 -0.38
CA VAL A 91 -23.72 -20.31 -0.75
C VAL A 91 -24.98 -19.53 -0.35
N SER A 92 -26.16 -20.12 -0.58
CA SER A 92 -27.44 -19.51 -0.14
C SER A 92 -27.48 -19.32 1.37
N ILE A 93 -27.08 -20.34 2.13
CA ILE A 93 -27.06 -20.24 3.60
C ILE A 93 -26.03 -19.22 4.08
N ALA A 94 -24.82 -19.22 3.53
CA ALA A 94 -23.78 -18.25 3.88
C ALA A 94 -24.21 -16.79 3.62
N ARG A 95 -24.93 -16.55 2.52
CA ARG A 95 -25.46 -15.21 2.19
C ARG A 95 -26.56 -14.79 3.15
N SER A 96 -27.51 -15.64 3.47
CA SER A 96 -28.59 -15.37 4.42
C SER A 96 -28.08 -15.18 5.83
N ALA A 97 -27.18 -16.03 6.31
CA ALA A 97 -26.54 -15.89 7.63
C ALA A 97 -25.82 -14.55 7.82
N ARG A 98 -25.05 -14.11 6.80
CA ARG A 98 -24.37 -12.79 6.83
C ARG A 98 -25.36 -11.63 6.76
N ARG A 99 -26.37 -11.69 5.91
CA ARG A 99 -27.38 -10.64 5.74
C ARG A 99 -28.10 -10.37 7.05
N HIS A 100 -28.53 -11.43 7.72
CA HIS A 100 -29.24 -11.35 8.98
C HIS A 100 -28.33 -11.30 10.20
N LYS A 101 -27.00 -11.37 10.03
CA LYS A 101 -25.98 -11.44 11.11
C LYS A 101 -26.24 -12.63 12.06
N LEU A 102 -26.74 -13.74 11.53
CA LEU A 102 -27.08 -14.96 12.24
C LEU A 102 -26.02 -16.04 12.01
N HIS A 103 -25.02 -16.07 12.87
CA HIS A 103 -23.97 -17.10 12.85
C HIS A 103 -24.33 -18.26 13.80
N SER A 104 -25.44 -18.96 13.47
CA SER A 104 -25.87 -20.10 14.26
C SER A 104 -24.96 -21.34 14.04
N GLU A 105 -25.03 -22.30 14.95
CA GLU A 105 -24.32 -23.59 14.76
C GLU A 105 -24.84 -24.38 13.55
N SER A 106 -26.09 -24.15 13.18
CA SER A 106 -26.71 -24.69 11.96
C SER A 106 -26.09 -24.03 10.71
N SER A 107 -26.13 -22.70 10.62
CA SER A 107 -25.61 -21.98 9.46
C SER A 107 -24.13 -22.24 9.20
N LYS A 108 -23.30 -22.33 10.27
CA LYS A 108 -21.88 -22.68 10.17
C LYS A 108 -21.63 -24.06 9.54
N ARG A 109 -22.50 -25.03 9.81
CA ARG A 109 -22.37 -26.36 9.20
C ARG A 109 -22.82 -26.37 7.77
N PHE A 110 -23.98 -25.79 7.48
CA PHE A 110 -24.48 -25.74 6.11
C PHE A 110 -23.60 -24.93 5.18
N GLU A 111 -23.03 -23.80 5.62
CA GLU A 111 -22.13 -23.01 4.76
C GLU A 111 -20.82 -23.74 4.42
N ARG A 112 -20.40 -24.72 5.26
CA ARG A 112 -19.25 -25.58 4.99
C ARG A 112 -19.58 -26.80 4.14
N GLY A 113 -20.86 -27.09 3.96
CA GLY A 113 -21.37 -28.28 3.28
C GLY A 113 -21.67 -29.42 4.24
N VAL A 114 -22.94 -29.73 4.40
CA VAL A 114 -23.41 -30.93 5.11
C VAL A 114 -23.51 -32.04 4.10
N ASP A 115 -23.23 -33.30 4.50
CA ASP A 115 -23.37 -34.46 3.65
C ASP A 115 -24.82 -34.61 3.14
N PRO A 116 -25.08 -34.54 1.83
CA PRO A 116 -26.44 -34.66 1.28
C PRO A 116 -27.06 -36.03 1.46
N ALA A 117 -26.29 -37.05 1.81
CA ALA A 117 -26.81 -38.40 2.09
C ALA A 117 -27.18 -38.61 3.58
N LEU A 118 -26.81 -37.66 4.48
CA LEU A 118 -26.99 -37.80 5.91
C LEU A 118 -28.41 -37.51 6.45
N PRO A 119 -29.26 -36.66 5.83
CA PRO A 119 -30.54 -36.25 6.41
C PRO A 119 -31.46 -37.41 6.84
N ALA A 120 -31.61 -38.42 6.04
CA ALA A 120 -32.44 -39.58 6.36
C ALA A 120 -31.93 -40.36 7.58
N VAL A 121 -30.61 -40.58 7.67
CA VAL A 121 -29.96 -41.27 8.79
C VAL A 121 -30.08 -40.45 10.08
N ALA A 122 -29.88 -39.14 9.98
CA ALA A 122 -29.99 -38.24 11.13
C ALA A 122 -31.44 -38.11 11.63
N ALA A 123 -32.42 -38.06 10.71
CA ALA A 123 -33.83 -38.06 11.07
C ALA A 123 -34.21 -39.33 11.82
N GLN A 124 -33.83 -40.53 11.33
CA GLN A 124 -34.02 -41.79 12.02
C GLN A 124 -33.42 -41.78 13.41
N ARG A 125 -32.20 -41.29 13.54
CA ARG A 125 -31.52 -41.19 14.85
C ARG A 125 -32.23 -40.24 15.80
N ALA A 126 -32.74 -39.11 15.35
CA ALA A 126 -33.49 -38.15 16.15
C ALA A 126 -34.79 -38.78 16.69
N VAL A 127 -35.53 -39.52 15.82
CA VAL A 127 -36.73 -40.25 16.20
C VAL A 127 -36.43 -41.32 17.26
N GLU A 128 -35.38 -42.13 17.08
CA GLU A 128 -34.97 -43.13 18.05
C GLU A 128 -34.70 -42.50 19.41
N LEU A 129 -33.94 -41.39 19.48
CA LEU A 129 -33.65 -40.70 20.71
C LEU A 129 -34.88 -40.10 21.36
N LEU A 130 -35.83 -39.58 20.59
CA LEU A 130 -37.07 -39.04 21.13
C LEU A 130 -37.94 -40.15 21.72
N VAL A 131 -38.05 -41.33 21.06
CA VAL A 131 -38.76 -42.49 21.57
C VAL A 131 -38.09 -42.99 22.88
N GLU A 132 -36.76 -43.10 22.87
CA GLU A 132 -35.98 -43.59 24.02
C GLU A 132 -36.13 -42.70 25.25
N TYR A 133 -36.00 -41.38 25.07
CA TYR A 133 -35.95 -40.43 26.22
C TYR A 133 -37.27 -39.69 26.45
N GLY A 134 -38.10 -39.48 25.41
CA GLY A 134 -39.39 -38.80 25.47
C GLY A 134 -40.57 -39.74 25.64
N GLY A 135 -40.40 -41.03 25.39
CA GLY A 135 -41.46 -42.05 25.50
C GLY A 135 -42.54 -41.94 24.41
N GLY A 136 -42.25 -41.26 23.29
CA GLY A 136 -43.18 -41.08 22.19
C GLY A 136 -43.42 -42.35 21.35
N THR A 137 -44.40 -42.28 20.47
CA THR A 137 -44.65 -43.27 19.41
C THR A 137 -44.39 -42.70 18.04
N VAL A 138 -43.83 -43.48 17.15
CA VAL A 138 -43.52 -43.06 15.79
C VAL A 138 -44.78 -43.12 14.95
N ASP A 139 -45.09 -42.02 14.25
CA ASP A 139 -46.11 -42.04 13.19
C ASP A 139 -45.52 -42.64 11.89
N GLU A 140 -46.33 -43.33 11.08
CA GLU A 140 -45.89 -43.97 9.86
C GLU A 140 -45.61 -43.01 8.70
N GLY A 141 -45.98 -41.72 8.88
CA GLY A 141 -45.84 -40.69 7.82
C GLY A 141 -44.38 -40.19 7.69
N VAL A 142 -43.74 -40.46 6.56
CA VAL A 142 -42.46 -39.88 6.14
C VAL A 142 -42.61 -39.21 4.80
N THR A 143 -42.18 -37.94 4.72
CA THR A 143 -42.07 -37.23 3.44
C THR A 143 -40.58 -37.08 3.10
N ASP A 144 -40.15 -37.70 2.02
CA ASP A 144 -38.79 -37.59 1.50
C ASP A 144 -38.81 -36.99 0.10
N VAL A 145 -38.08 -35.88 -0.08
CA VAL A 145 -37.93 -35.20 -1.37
C VAL A 145 -36.44 -35.18 -1.72
N ASP A 146 -36.02 -36.18 -2.47
CA ASP A 146 -34.64 -36.36 -2.88
C ASP A 146 -34.36 -35.64 -4.20
N GLN A 147 -33.60 -34.53 -4.12
CA GLN A 147 -33.10 -33.76 -5.26
C GLN A 147 -31.58 -33.59 -5.16
N ARG A 148 -30.87 -34.53 -4.56
CA ARG A 148 -29.43 -34.51 -4.42
C ARG A 148 -28.75 -34.41 -5.77
N PRO A 149 -27.65 -33.61 -5.89
CA PRO A 149 -26.83 -33.61 -7.09
C PRO A 149 -26.18 -34.99 -7.30
N ALA A 150 -25.84 -35.31 -8.54
CA ALA A 150 -25.07 -36.52 -8.85
C ALA A 150 -23.72 -36.47 -8.13
N ALA A 151 -23.18 -37.65 -7.78
CA ALA A 151 -21.86 -37.73 -7.16
C ALA A 151 -20.77 -37.09 -8.04
N THR A 152 -19.83 -36.40 -7.43
CA THR A 152 -18.72 -35.80 -8.14
C THR A 152 -17.76 -36.88 -8.63
N VAL A 153 -17.54 -36.94 -9.95
CA VAL A 153 -16.60 -37.84 -10.59
C VAL A 153 -15.40 -37.07 -11.12
N ILE A 154 -14.23 -37.46 -10.70
CA ILE A 154 -12.97 -36.77 -10.98
C ILE A 154 -12.04 -37.65 -11.78
N SER A 155 -11.49 -37.14 -12.89
CA SER A 155 -10.45 -37.81 -13.66
C SER A 155 -9.08 -37.48 -13.08
N LEU A 156 -8.35 -38.50 -12.62
CA LEU A 156 -7.02 -38.33 -12.03
C LEU A 156 -5.97 -39.07 -12.88
N PRO A 157 -5.10 -38.34 -13.62
CA PRO A 157 -3.97 -38.95 -14.28
C PRO A 157 -3.01 -39.59 -13.25
N VAL A 158 -2.48 -40.78 -13.52
CA VAL A 158 -1.56 -41.50 -12.61
C VAL A 158 -0.35 -40.67 -12.22
N GLY A 159 0.21 -39.88 -13.17
CA GLY A 159 1.39 -39.03 -12.93
C GLY A 159 1.09 -37.67 -12.29
N GLU A 160 -0.16 -37.33 -11.98
CA GLU A 160 -0.52 -36.00 -11.51
C GLU A 160 0.02 -35.71 -10.11
N ALA A 161 0.02 -36.72 -9.22
CA ALA A 161 0.61 -36.59 -7.89
C ALA A 161 2.11 -36.26 -7.96
N GLU A 162 2.86 -37.00 -8.79
CA GLU A 162 4.30 -36.75 -9.01
C GLU A 162 4.54 -35.37 -9.64
N ARG A 163 3.72 -35.00 -10.61
CA ARG A 163 3.83 -33.70 -11.31
C ARG A 163 3.69 -32.51 -10.34
N LEU A 164 2.77 -32.60 -9.38
CA LEU A 164 2.48 -31.49 -8.44
C LEU A 164 3.38 -31.51 -7.21
N THR A 165 3.68 -32.70 -6.68
CA THR A 165 4.40 -32.83 -5.39
C THR A 165 5.87 -33.19 -5.56
N GLY A 166 6.26 -33.72 -6.71
CA GLY A 166 7.58 -34.29 -6.92
C GLY A 166 7.80 -35.66 -6.29
N VAL A 167 6.74 -36.29 -5.75
CA VAL A 167 6.78 -37.64 -5.14
C VAL A 167 6.06 -38.63 -6.05
N ALA A 168 6.78 -39.64 -6.52
CA ALA A 168 6.23 -40.71 -7.33
C ALA A 168 5.46 -41.72 -6.46
N HIS A 169 4.25 -42.08 -6.89
CA HIS A 169 3.43 -43.10 -6.25
C HIS A 169 3.07 -44.19 -7.27
N SER A 170 3.03 -45.45 -6.83
CA SER A 170 2.47 -46.49 -7.68
C SER A 170 0.95 -46.33 -7.81
N PRO A 171 0.34 -46.83 -8.93
CA PRO A 171 -1.10 -46.78 -9.09
C PRO A 171 -1.87 -47.45 -7.94
N GLU A 172 -1.36 -48.56 -7.41
CA GLU A 172 -1.97 -49.28 -6.28
C GLU A 172 -1.95 -48.39 -5.00
N ARG A 173 -0.86 -47.68 -4.77
CA ARG A 173 -0.73 -46.79 -3.61
C ARG A 173 -1.68 -45.60 -3.70
N ILE A 174 -1.81 -45.01 -4.88
CA ILE A 174 -2.79 -43.93 -5.13
C ILE A 174 -4.23 -44.43 -4.82
N ALA A 175 -4.61 -45.61 -5.36
CA ALA A 175 -5.92 -46.17 -5.11
C ALA A 175 -6.17 -46.49 -3.63
N GLU A 176 -5.18 -47.04 -2.94
CA GLU A 176 -5.24 -47.33 -1.49
C GLU A 176 -5.49 -46.06 -0.67
N LEU A 177 -4.71 -45.01 -0.92
CA LEU A 177 -4.81 -43.72 -0.17
C LEU A 177 -6.18 -43.08 -0.40
N LEU A 178 -6.65 -42.99 -1.62
CA LEU A 178 -7.96 -42.41 -1.96
C LEU A 178 -9.12 -43.23 -1.41
N THR A 179 -8.99 -44.56 -1.41
CA THR A 179 -10.01 -45.43 -0.80
C THR A 179 -10.09 -45.25 0.71
N THR A 180 -8.97 -44.96 1.36
CA THR A 180 -8.91 -44.69 2.82
C THR A 180 -9.74 -43.47 3.19
N VAL A 181 -9.86 -42.45 2.34
CA VAL A 181 -10.73 -41.27 2.55
C VAL A 181 -12.15 -41.46 2.05
N GLY A 182 -12.49 -42.63 1.60
CA GLY A 182 -13.85 -43.04 1.19
C GLY A 182 -14.17 -42.84 -0.28
N CYS A 183 -13.19 -42.52 -1.13
CA CYS A 183 -13.40 -42.45 -2.55
C CYS A 183 -13.61 -43.84 -3.18
N THR A 184 -14.49 -43.94 -4.18
CA THR A 184 -14.53 -45.11 -5.06
C THR A 184 -13.56 -44.86 -6.22
N VAL A 185 -12.59 -45.77 -6.39
CA VAL A 185 -11.50 -45.60 -7.39
C VAL A 185 -11.61 -46.72 -8.41
N GLU A 186 -11.78 -46.36 -9.68
CA GLU A 186 -11.82 -47.27 -10.81
C GLU A 186 -10.63 -47.03 -11.76
N GLY A 187 -10.10 -48.13 -12.32
CA GLY A 187 -8.95 -48.07 -13.24
C GLY A 187 -7.60 -48.29 -12.55
N PRO A 188 -6.44 -47.78 -13.12
CA PRO A 188 -6.41 -46.81 -14.22
C PRO A 188 -6.70 -47.43 -15.59
N SER A 189 -7.43 -46.71 -16.43
CA SER A 189 -7.57 -47.03 -17.84
C SER A 189 -6.92 -45.94 -18.67
N ASP A 190 -6.06 -46.30 -19.61
CA ASP A 190 -5.24 -45.36 -20.39
C ASP A 190 -4.45 -44.37 -19.55
N GLY A 191 -4.00 -44.80 -18.37
CA GLY A 191 -3.21 -43.96 -17.45
C GLY A 191 -4.03 -42.96 -16.62
N VAL A 192 -5.36 -43.08 -16.56
CA VAL A 192 -6.24 -42.19 -15.82
C VAL A 192 -7.18 -43.01 -14.91
N PHE A 193 -7.27 -42.60 -13.64
CA PHE A 193 -8.29 -43.11 -12.72
C PHE A 193 -9.57 -42.33 -12.87
N THR A 194 -10.71 -43.03 -12.71
CA THR A 194 -12.00 -42.43 -12.46
C THR A 194 -12.30 -42.51 -10.96
N VAL A 195 -12.32 -41.36 -10.31
CA VAL A 195 -12.49 -41.30 -8.85
C VAL A 195 -13.81 -40.64 -8.51
N THR A 196 -14.69 -41.37 -7.81
CA THR A 196 -15.93 -40.82 -7.27
C THR A 196 -15.74 -40.38 -5.84
N ALA A 197 -15.94 -39.11 -5.59
CA ALA A 197 -15.86 -38.54 -4.24
C ALA A 197 -17.01 -39.00 -3.36
N PRO A 198 -16.78 -39.30 -2.06
CA PRO A 198 -17.87 -39.62 -1.14
C PRO A 198 -18.74 -38.39 -0.86
N SER A 199 -20.01 -38.60 -0.54
CA SER A 199 -21.00 -37.54 -0.34
C SER A 199 -20.63 -36.55 0.78
N TRP A 200 -19.85 -36.95 1.77
CA TRP A 200 -19.38 -36.10 2.87
C TRP A 200 -18.13 -35.28 2.56
N ARG A 201 -17.58 -35.38 1.33
CA ARG A 201 -16.41 -34.62 0.88
C ARG A 201 -16.78 -33.70 -0.29
N PRO A 202 -17.56 -32.64 -0.02
CA PRO A 202 -17.96 -31.66 -1.05
C PRO A 202 -16.78 -30.80 -1.55
N ASP A 203 -15.65 -30.85 -0.90
CA ASP A 203 -14.39 -30.19 -1.23
C ASP A 203 -13.64 -30.90 -2.36
N LEU A 204 -13.83 -32.20 -2.56
CA LEU A 204 -13.16 -32.97 -3.60
C LEU A 204 -13.85 -32.75 -4.95
N THR A 205 -13.34 -31.86 -5.78
CA THR A 205 -13.94 -31.46 -7.06
C THR A 205 -12.97 -31.54 -8.23
N LEU A 206 -11.67 -31.47 -7.97
CA LEU A 206 -10.61 -31.43 -8.96
C LEU A 206 -9.54 -32.50 -8.70
N ALA A 207 -8.75 -32.83 -9.72
CA ALA A 207 -7.60 -33.74 -9.58
C ALA A 207 -6.60 -33.24 -8.52
N ALA A 208 -6.41 -31.93 -8.40
CA ALA A 208 -5.52 -31.33 -7.41
C ALA A 208 -5.98 -31.59 -5.97
N ASP A 209 -7.30 -31.63 -5.70
CA ASP A 209 -7.86 -31.96 -4.39
C ASP A 209 -7.51 -33.40 -3.99
N LEU A 210 -7.56 -34.33 -4.96
CA LEU A 210 -7.16 -35.72 -4.75
C LEU A 210 -5.65 -35.85 -4.51
N VAL A 211 -4.84 -35.05 -5.20
CA VAL A 211 -3.38 -35.02 -4.98
C VAL A 211 -3.06 -34.51 -3.57
N GLU A 212 -3.83 -33.53 -3.07
CA GLU A 212 -3.67 -33.06 -1.69
C GLU A 212 -3.92 -34.19 -0.68
N GLU A 213 -4.99 -34.97 -0.85
CA GLU A 213 -5.28 -36.13 0.00
C GLU A 213 -4.17 -37.20 -0.07
N ILE A 214 -3.64 -37.47 -1.25
CA ILE A 214 -2.53 -38.39 -1.42
C ILE A 214 -1.29 -37.89 -0.65
N ALA A 215 -0.94 -36.62 -0.84
CA ALA A 215 0.23 -36.03 -0.20
C ALA A 215 0.08 -35.96 1.32
N ARG A 216 -1.10 -35.61 1.82
CA ARG A 216 -1.41 -35.50 3.25
C ARG A 216 -1.31 -36.86 3.95
N LEU A 217 -1.88 -37.89 3.35
CA LEU A 217 -1.89 -39.25 3.93
C LEU A 217 -0.53 -39.96 3.78
N ASP A 218 0.17 -39.73 2.69
CA ASP A 218 1.50 -40.32 2.49
C ASP A 218 2.60 -39.60 3.28
N GLY A 219 2.40 -38.33 3.62
CA GLY A 219 3.28 -37.49 4.44
C GLY A 219 3.93 -36.35 3.65
N TYR A 220 3.71 -35.12 4.10
CA TYR A 220 4.31 -33.90 3.51
C TYR A 220 5.84 -33.85 3.65
N ASP A 221 6.40 -34.57 4.61
CA ASP A 221 7.85 -34.69 4.82
C ASP A 221 8.58 -35.35 3.65
N LYS A 222 7.86 -36.09 2.82
CA LYS A 222 8.40 -36.71 1.60
C LYS A 222 8.52 -35.76 0.42
N ILE A 223 7.84 -34.61 0.48
CA ILE A 223 7.87 -33.63 -0.61
C ILE A 223 9.24 -32.96 -0.67
N PRO A 224 9.98 -33.07 -1.80
CA PRO A 224 11.31 -32.52 -1.92
C PRO A 224 11.27 -30.98 -1.91
N VAL A 225 12.18 -30.36 -1.17
CA VAL A 225 12.39 -28.92 -1.21
C VAL A 225 13.23 -28.58 -2.44
N ILE A 226 12.59 -28.08 -3.49
CA ILE A 226 13.26 -27.66 -4.72
C ILE A 226 13.26 -26.14 -4.76
N LEU A 227 14.46 -25.53 -4.71
CA LEU A 227 14.60 -24.09 -4.90
C LEU A 227 14.43 -23.77 -6.39
N PRO A 228 13.48 -22.91 -6.76
CA PRO A 228 13.33 -22.50 -8.14
C PRO A 228 14.57 -21.73 -8.58
N MET A 229 15.12 -22.10 -9.75
CA MET A 229 16.18 -21.32 -10.35
C MET A 229 15.60 -20.02 -10.90
N ALA A 230 16.07 -18.89 -10.36
CA ALA A 230 15.71 -17.60 -10.90
C ALA A 230 16.24 -17.50 -12.35
N PRO A 231 15.41 -17.07 -13.33
CA PRO A 231 15.89 -16.81 -14.66
C PRO A 231 17.01 -15.78 -14.62
N ALA A 232 18.13 -16.09 -15.26
CA ALA A 232 19.27 -15.19 -15.33
C ALA A 232 18.91 -13.91 -16.09
N GLY A 233 19.46 -12.79 -15.66
CA GLY A 233 19.55 -11.58 -16.50
C GLY A 233 18.54 -10.46 -16.21
N HIS A 234 17.59 -10.60 -15.32
CA HIS A 234 16.61 -9.52 -15.12
C HIS A 234 16.93 -8.57 -13.96
N GLY A 235 17.46 -8.99 -12.85
CA GLY A 235 17.83 -8.10 -11.74
C GLY A 235 16.78 -7.01 -11.42
N LEU A 236 17.20 -5.99 -10.69
CA LEU A 236 16.35 -4.83 -10.37
C LEU A 236 16.18 -3.91 -11.59
N THR A 237 14.97 -3.35 -11.76
CA THR A 237 14.73 -2.29 -12.72
C THR A 237 15.55 -1.04 -12.38
N PRO A 238 15.79 -0.12 -13.34
CA PRO A 238 16.48 1.16 -13.05
C PRO A 238 15.82 1.93 -11.90
N ALA A 239 14.49 2.00 -11.86
CA ALA A 239 13.74 2.68 -10.81
C ALA A 239 13.91 1.99 -9.43
N GLN A 240 13.93 0.65 -9.37
CA GLN A 240 14.18 -0.07 -8.13
C GLN A 240 15.63 0.15 -7.63
N LYS A 241 16.61 0.15 -8.55
CA LYS A 241 18.01 0.46 -8.21
C LYS A 241 18.15 1.89 -7.69
N ALA A 242 17.48 2.85 -8.33
CA ALA A 242 17.51 4.25 -7.92
C ALA A 242 16.95 4.44 -6.52
N ARG A 243 15.79 3.85 -6.19
CA ARG A 243 15.21 3.92 -4.84
C ARG A 243 16.15 3.32 -3.79
N ARG A 244 16.75 2.16 -4.10
CA ARG A 244 17.72 1.52 -3.21
C ARG A 244 18.97 2.38 -2.99
N LEU A 245 19.50 3.00 -4.04
CA LEU A 245 20.64 3.91 -3.94
C LEU A 245 20.30 5.14 -3.10
N ALA A 246 19.11 5.71 -3.28
CA ALA A 246 18.64 6.86 -2.51
C ALA A 246 18.50 6.54 -1.02
N ALA A 247 17.85 5.41 -0.66
CA ALA A 247 17.76 4.94 0.71
C ALA A 247 19.15 4.71 1.32
N SER A 248 20.04 4.04 0.59
CA SER A 248 21.41 3.81 1.04
C SER A 248 22.19 5.12 1.25
N ALA A 249 22.01 6.11 0.39
CA ALA A 249 22.68 7.42 0.52
C ALA A 249 22.25 8.16 1.80
N LEU A 250 20.97 8.07 2.16
CA LEU A 250 20.43 8.66 3.39
C LEU A 250 20.89 7.89 4.63
N ALA A 251 20.83 6.56 4.60
CA ALA A 251 21.28 5.71 5.70
C ALA A 251 22.79 5.87 5.97
N HIS A 252 23.63 5.88 4.93
CA HIS A 252 25.06 6.18 5.07
C HIS A 252 25.32 7.63 5.54
N GLY A 253 24.37 8.53 5.29
CA GLY A 253 24.39 9.89 5.83
C GLY A 253 24.07 9.99 7.31
N GLY A 254 23.62 8.89 7.93
CA GLY A 254 23.29 8.83 9.37
C GLY A 254 21.81 8.94 9.68
N LEU A 255 20.90 8.90 8.67
CA LEU A 255 19.47 8.85 8.91
C LEU A 255 19.00 7.41 9.14
N VAL A 256 17.97 7.26 9.97
CA VAL A 256 17.31 5.98 10.22
C VAL A 256 16.08 5.85 9.32
N GLU A 257 16.00 4.77 8.55
CA GLU A 257 14.80 4.47 7.76
C GLU A 257 13.67 4.01 8.67
N VAL A 258 12.48 4.52 8.43
CA VAL A 258 11.25 4.13 9.12
C VAL A 258 10.18 3.77 8.10
N GLU A 259 9.24 2.95 8.52
CA GLU A 259 8.06 2.60 7.73
C GLU A 259 6.79 3.00 8.47
N SER A 260 5.91 3.69 7.79
CA SER A 260 4.60 4.11 8.31
C SER A 260 3.49 3.53 7.46
N TYR A 261 2.36 3.21 8.09
CA TYR A 261 1.15 2.96 7.32
C TYR A 261 0.74 4.23 6.54
N PRO A 262 0.22 4.10 5.32
CA PRO A 262 -0.17 5.24 4.49
C PRO A 262 -1.50 5.89 4.94
N PHE A 263 -2.05 5.46 6.05
CA PHE A 263 -3.33 5.92 6.59
C PHE A 263 -3.12 7.09 7.53
N VAL A 264 -3.84 8.18 7.30
CA VAL A 264 -3.67 9.41 8.04
C VAL A 264 -5.00 9.95 8.55
N SER A 265 -4.92 10.66 9.68
CA SER A 265 -5.97 11.54 10.16
C SER A 265 -5.96 12.88 9.41
N ASP A 266 -6.84 13.80 9.74
CA ASP A 266 -6.80 15.18 9.24
C ASP A 266 -5.62 15.93 9.89
N THR A 267 -4.42 15.73 9.32
CA THR A 267 -3.18 16.35 9.80
C THR A 267 -2.88 17.70 9.14
N TRP A 268 -3.63 18.07 8.13
CA TRP A 268 -3.34 19.25 7.29
C TRP A 268 -3.44 20.57 8.07
N ASP A 269 -4.39 20.70 8.99
CA ASP A 269 -4.48 21.87 9.88
C ASP A 269 -3.26 21.98 10.80
N ARG A 270 -2.77 20.85 11.32
CA ARG A 270 -1.54 20.80 12.13
C ARG A 270 -0.30 21.21 11.34
N GLN A 271 -0.28 20.94 10.05
CA GLN A 271 0.77 21.35 9.12
C GLN A 271 0.62 22.80 8.65
N GLY A 272 -0.51 23.44 8.88
CA GLY A 272 -0.82 24.79 8.40
C GLY A 272 -1.16 24.82 6.90
N ILE A 273 -1.61 23.70 6.32
CA ILE A 273 -2.07 23.61 4.93
C ILE A 273 -3.49 24.17 4.87
N PRO A 274 -3.77 25.18 4.03
CA PRO A 274 -5.08 25.86 4.04
C PRO A 274 -6.19 25.00 3.43
N ALA A 275 -7.44 25.34 3.75
CA ALA A 275 -8.60 24.78 3.08
C ALA A 275 -8.56 25.09 1.58
N GLY A 276 -8.86 24.09 0.74
CA GLY A 276 -8.81 24.22 -0.72
C GLY A 276 -7.43 24.01 -1.35
N ASP A 277 -6.39 23.74 -0.56
CA ASP A 277 -5.09 23.30 -1.09
C ASP A 277 -5.22 21.88 -1.68
N PRO A 278 -4.67 21.62 -2.88
CA PRO A 278 -4.74 20.30 -3.51
C PRO A 278 -4.13 19.15 -2.66
N ARG A 279 -3.27 19.47 -1.70
CA ARG A 279 -2.71 18.46 -0.77
C ARG A 279 -3.76 17.91 0.20
N ARG A 280 -4.93 18.59 0.34
CA ARG A 280 -6.07 18.09 1.11
C ARG A 280 -7.01 17.21 0.31
N ASP A 281 -6.85 17.13 -1.00
CA ASP A 281 -7.63 16.23 -1.86
C ASP A 281 -7.15 14.79 -1.68
N ALA A 282 -7.36 14.26 -0.47
CA ALA A 282 -6.96 12.92 -0.10
C ALA A 282 -8.09 11.91 -0.37
N LEU A 283 -7.71 10.68 -0.69
CA LEU A 283 -8.64 9.59 -0.88
C LEU A 283 -9.10 9.03 0.46
N ARG A 284 -10.41 9.04 0.68
CA ARG A 284 -11.01 8.44 1.87
C ARG A 284 -11.29 6.96 1.63
N LEU A 285 -10.84 6.11 2.55
CA LEU A 285 -11.12 4.68 2.53
C LEU A 285 -12.58 4.42 2.86
N ARG A 286 -13.20 3.47 2.16
CA ARG A 286 -14.59 3.06 2.42
C ARG A 286 -14.72 2.31 3.75
N ASN A 287 -13.71 1.52 4.10
CA ASN A 287 -13.64 0.70 5.31
C ASN A 287 -12.27 0.85 5.98
N PRO A 288 -11.98 2.01 6.61
CA PRO A 288 -10.69 2.24 7.25
C PRO A 288 -10.46 1.24 8.40
N MET A 289 -9.21 0.91 8.66
CA MET A 289 -8.84 0.05 9.79
C MET A 289 -9.03 0.75 11.15
N ALA A 290 -8.90 2.09 11.15
CA ALA A 290 -9.14 2.95 12.30
C ALA A 290 -9.94 4.17 11.84
N ASP A 291 -11.00 4.51 12.57
CA ASP A 291 -11.92 5.59 12.18
C ASP A 291 -11.26 6.98 12.22
N ASP A 292 -10.22 7.14 13.01
CA ASP A 292 -9.43 8.37 13.15
C ASP A 292 -8.36 8.56 12.06
N ALA A 293 -8.10 7.53 11.24
CA ALA A 293 -7.14 7.57 10.14
C ALA A 293 -7.74 7.06 8.80
N PRO A 294 -8.82 7.69 8.29
CA PRO A 294 -9.56 7.17 7.15
C PRO A 294 -8.98 7.59 5.79
N TRP A 295 -7.93 8.39 5.72
CA TRP A 295 -7.40 8.97 4.50
C TRP A 295 -6.08 8.33 4.08
N LEU A 296 -5.83 8.25 2.76
CA LEU A 296 -4.50 7.95 2.23
C LEU A 296 -3.65 9.23 2.21
N ARG A 297 -2.40 9.13 2.68
CA ARG A 297 -1.46 10.27 2.71
C ARG A 297 -1.20 10.83 1.31
N THR A 298 -1.12 12.16 1.22
CA THR A 298 -0.76 12.90 0.00
C THR A 298 0.68 13.39 0.02
N SER A 299 1.33 13.32 1.18
CA SER A 299 2.74 13.62 1.44
C SER A 299 3.32 12.58 2.42
N VAL A 300 4.58 12.24 2.29
CA VAL A 300 5.27 11.39 3.27
C VAL A 300 5.39 12.12 4.62
N LEU A 301 5.41 13.44 4.62
CA LEU A 301 5.44 14.24 5.84
C LEU A 301 4.15 14.09 6.67
N ASP A 302 3.01 13.71 6.08
CA ASP A 302 1.75 13.47 6.79
C ASP A 302 1.90 12.44 7.92
N THR A 303 2.76 11.44 7.72
CA THR A 303 3.04 10.38 8.71
C THR A 303 4.36 10.58 9.44
N LEU A 304 5.37 11.10 8.74
CA LEU A 304 6.72 11.18 9.26
C LEU A 304 6.87 12.22 10.40
N LEU A 305 6.09 13.30 10.36
CA LEU A 305 6.05 14.29 11.45
C LEU A 305 5.52 13.67 12.76
N ASP A 306 4.53 12.81 12.69
CA ASP A 306 4.01 12.08 13.86
C ASP A 306 5.04 11.04 14.36
N VAL A 307 5.78 10.38 13.47
CA VAL A 307 6.86 9.47 13.85
C VAL A 307 7.95 10.22 14.61
N ALA A 308 8.38 11.37 14.09
CA ALA A 308 9.40 12.20 14.75
C ALA A 308 8.91 12.71 16.12
N GLY A 309 7.69 13.25 16.20
CA GLY A 309 7.10 13.73 17.45
C GLY A 309 6.96 12.62 18.50
N ARG A 310 6.58 11.40 18.08
CA ARG A 310 6.52 10.23 18.97
C ARG A 310 7.89 9.84 19.51
N ASN A 311 8.93 9.91 18.69
CA ASN A 311 10.29 9.66 19.15
C ASN A 311 10.75 10.71 20.17
N VAL A 312 10.53 11.99 19.89
CA VAL A 312 10.84 13.08 20.83
C VAL A 312 10.09 12.91 22.15
N SER A 313 8.80 12.57 22.12
CA SER A 313 7.99 12.35 23.33
C SER A 313 8.47 11.16 24.17
N ARG A 314 9.22 10.24 23.57
CA ARG A 314 9.86 9.10 24.24
C ARG A 314 11.32 9.38 24.67
N SER A 315 11.67 10.64 24.75
CA SER A 315 12.99 11.12 25.18
C SER A 315 14.14 10.87 24.20
N ASN A 316 13.84 10.58 22.93
CA ASN A 316 14.86 10.60 21.89
C ASN A 316 15.06 12.06 21.44
N ALA A 317 16.07 12.73 22.00
CA ALA A 317 16.31 14.14 21.75
C ALA A 317 16.80 14.40 20.31
N ASP A 318 17.60 13.49 19.78
CA ASP A 318 18.24 13.59 18.47
C ASP A 318 17.57 12.61 17.52
N VAL A 319 16.76 13.14 16.59
CA VAL A 319 15.99 12.34 15.65
C VAL A 319 16.35 12.76 14.23
N ALA A 320 16.85 11.81 13.46
CA ALA A 320 17.12 11.94 12.04
C ALA A 320 16.52 10.72 11.33
N VAL A 321 15.32 10.88 10.81
CA VAL A 321 14.56 9.76 10.19
C VAL A 321 14.17 10.09 8.76
N PHE A 322 14.04 9.05 7.95
CA PHE A 322 13.50 9.14 6.59
C PHE A 322 12.60 7.96 6.25
N GLU A 323 11.77 8.14 5.25
CA GLU A 323 10.90 7.09 4.69
C GLU A 323 10.89 7.18 3.17
N VAL A 324 11.01 6.01 2.50
CA VAL A 324 10.82 5.87 1.05
C VAL A 324 9.48 5.22 0.80
N ALA A 325 8.51 5.99 0.33
CA ALA A 325 7.15 5.52 0.31
C ALA A 325 6.31 6.11 -0.84
N LYS A 326 5.18 5.48 -1.10
CA LYS A 326 4.18 6.02 -2.02
C LYS A 326 3.27 7.01 -1.32
N VAL A 327 2.87 8.04 -2.06
CA VAL A 327 1.77 8.94 -1.73
C VAL A 327 0.63 8.71 -2.71
N ALA A 328 -0.61 9.03 -2.32
CA ALA A 328 -1.78 8.85 -3.18
C ALA A 328 -2.28 10.22 -3.65
N ARG A 329 -2.40 10.39 -4.96
CA ARG A 329 -3.00 11.59 -5.55
C ARG A 329 -4.31 11.20 -6.24
N PRO A 330 -5.43 11.89 -5.99
CA PRO A 330 -6.69 11.59 -6.65
C PRO A 330 -6.48 11.57 -8.16
N ALA A 331 -6.94 10.50 -8.80
CA ALA A 331 -7.12 10.49 -10.25
C ALA A 331 -8.53 10.99 -10.55
N GLY A 332 -8.79 11.31 -11.81
CA GLY A 332 -10.13 11.69 -12.27
C GLY A 332 -11.23 10.69 -11.89
N THR A 333 -12.37 10.80 -12.50
CA THR A 333 -13.60 10.05 -12.17
C THR A 333 -13.38 8.54 -12.17
N VAL A 334 -13.64 7.90 -11.05
CA VAL A 334 -13.72 6.43 -10.97
C VAL A 334 -14.93 5.99 -11.82
N PRO A 335 -14.82 4.98 -12.69
CA PRO A 335 -15.96 4.47 -13.44
C PRO A 335 -17.10 4.06 -12.51
N ALA A 336 -18.32 4.44 -12.86
CA ALA A 336 -19.52 4.04 -12.13
C ALA A 336 -19.78 2.55 -12.37
N GLY A 337 -19.64 1.74 -11.33
CA GLY A 337 -19.94 0.30 -11.33
C GLY A 337 -18.71 -0.58 -11.57
N LEU A 338 -18.64 -1.63 -10.78
CA LEU A 338 -17.66 -2.71 -10.98
C LEU A 338 -18.26 -3.76 -11.89
N PRO A 339 -17.50 -4.34 -12.83
CA PRO A 339 -17.97 -5.46 -13.63
C PRO A 339 -18.30 -6.66 -12.74
N GLY A 340 -19.24 -7.49 -13.16
CA GLY A 340 -19.52 -8.76 -12.51
C GLY A 340 -18.32 -9.72 -12.57
N ALA A 341 -18.31 -10.70 -11.66
CA ALA A 341 -17.24 -11.71 -11.60
C ALA A 341 -17.48 -12.90 -12.55
N GLU A 342 -18.64 -12.98 -13.21
CA GLU A 342 -19.08 -14.16 -13.98
C GLU A 342 -18.37 -14.27 -15.34
N THR A 343 -17.99 -13.15 -15.92
CA THR A 343 -17.30 -13.10 -17.22
C THR A 343 -16.14 -12.13 -17.18
N ARG A 344 -15.08 -12.41 -17.94
CA ARG A 344 -13.96 -11.47 -18.09
C ARG A 344 -14.48 -10.16 -18.71
N PRO A 345 -14.21 -8.98 -18.08
CA PRO A 345 -14.55 -7.69 -18.67
C PRO A 345 -13.83 -7.46 -20.00
N SER A 346 -14.40 -6.60 -20.86
CA SER A 346 -13.72 -6.19 -22.09
C SER A 346 -12.47 -5.37 -21.78
N ASP A 347 -11.56 -5.28 -22.75
CA ASP A 347 -10.30 -4.53 -22.57
C ASP A 347 -10.57 -3.02 -22.39
N GLU A 348 -11.67 -2.46 -22.91
CA GLU A 348 -12.09 -1.08 -22.68
C GLU A 348 -12.53 -0.86 -21.22
N VAL A 349 -13.26 -1.82 -20.66
CA VAL A 349 -13.67 -1.78 -19.23
C VAL A 349 -12.45 -1.88 -18.32
N LEU A 350 -11.51 -2.78 -18.64
CA LEU A 350 -10.26 -2.91 -17.88
C LEU A 350 -9.43 -1.63 -17.96
N ALA A 351 -9.28 -1.03 -19.14
CA ALA A 351 -8.58 0.24 -19.31
C ALA A 351 -9.24 1.39 -18.53
N ALA A 352 -10.58 1.46 -18.51
CA ALA A 352 -11.31 2.45 -17.73
C ALA A 352 -11.13 2.24 -16.21
N LEU A 353 -11.08 1.00 -15.74
CA LEU A 353 -10.79 0.70 -14.33
C LEU A 353 -9.37 1.10 -13.97
N GLU A 354 -8.38 0.79 -14.81
CA GLU A 354 -6.98 1.20 -14.60
C GLU A 354 -6.82 2.72 -14.58
N ALA A 355 -7.49 3.44 -15.48
CA ALA A 355 -7.49 4.90 -15.50
C ALA A 355 -8.11 5.53 -14.25
N GLY A 356 -8.97 4.80 -13.55
CA GLY A 356 -9.55 5.19 -12.25
C GLY A 356 -8.63 4.96 -11.05
N ILE A 357 -7.51 4.26 -11.23
CA ILE A 357 -6.55 4.05 -10.13
C ILE A 357 -5.82 5.37 -9.86
N PRO A 358 -5.79 5.84 -8.60
CA PRO A 358 -5.09 7.06 -8.25
C PRO A 358 -3.60 6.96 -8.53
N ALA A 359 -2.98 8.06 -8.96
CA ALA A 359 -1.54 8.12 -9.12
C ALA A 359 -0.85 7.90 -7.77
N GLN A 360 0.14 7.03 -7.74
CA GLN A 360 0.89 6.65 -6.54
C GLN A 360 2.39 6.84 -6.75
N PRO A 361 2.87 8.09 -6.90
CA PRO A 361 4.29 8.35 -7.07
C PRO A 361 5.08 7.98 -5.82
N TRP A 362 6.34 7.58 -6.03
CA TRP A 362 7.28 7.37 -4.94
C TRP A 362 7.86 8.69 -4.47
N HIS A 363 7.78 8.92 -3.17
CA HIS A 363 8.40 10.05 -2.48
C HIS A 363 9.40 9.58 -1.44
N ILE A 364 10.32 10.46 -1.09
CA ILE A 364 11.22 10.30 0.06
C ILE A 364 11.01 11.50 0.96
N GLY A 365 10.60 11.26 2.20
CA GLY A 365 10.54 12.28 3.24
C GLY A 365 11.66 12.11 4.26
N GLY A 366 12.09 13.21 4.87
CA GLY A 366 13.00 13.18 6.01
C GLY A 366 12.67 14.27 7.03
N VAL A 367 12.88 13.96 8.31
CA VAL A 367 12.73 14.89 9.45
C VAL A 367 13.96 14.82 10.33
N LEU A 368 14.52 15.99 10.64
CA LEU A 368 15.75 16.17 11.40
C LEU A 368 15.49 17.09 12.60
N THR A 369 15.88 16.67 13.78
CA THR A 369 15.80 17.50 15.00
C THR A 369 16.85 17.09 16.01
N GLY A 370 17.22 17.98 16.93
CA GLY A 370 18.26 17.74 17.92
C GLY A 370 19.67 17.98 17.38
N ALA A 371 20.65 17.23 17.86
CA ALA A 371 22.04 17.38 17.51
C ALA A 371 22.42 16.61 16.23
N ALA A 372 22.97 17.33 15.26
CA ALA A 372 23.67 16.74 14.11
C ALA A 372 25.05 16.20 14.53
N GLU A 373 25.69 16.88 15.48
CA GLU A 373 26.93 16.46 16.10
C GLU A 373 26.75 16.50 17.62
N ALA A 374 26.81 15.32 18.23
CA ALA A 374 26.70 15.22 19.69
C ALA A 374 27.88 15.86 20.41
N ALA A 375 27.64 16.35 21.64
CA ALA A 375 28.69 16.80 22.50
C ALA A 375 29.69 15.67 22.80
N GLY A 376 30.94 15.88 22.58
CA GLY A 376 32.02 14.93 22.87
C GLY A 376 33.26 15.60 23.46
N VAL A 377 34.21 14.78 23.88
CA VAL A 377 35.47 15.31 24.48
C VAL A 377 36.24 16.20 23.49
N LEU A 378 36.11 15.90 22.19
CA LEU A 378 36.84 16.60 21.11
C LEU A 378 35.91 17.34 20.13
N SER A 379 34.59 17.32 20.37
CA SER A 379 33.61 17.91 19.46
C SER A 379 32.69 18.90 20.16
N THR A 380 32.48 20.06 19.53
CA THR A 380 31.44 21.02 19.94
C THR A 380 30.08 20.56 19.37
N PRO A 381 29.03 20.52 20.20
CA PRO A 381 27.73 20.10 19.71
C PRO A 381 27.19 21.08 18.66
N ARG A 382 26.57 20.55 17.62
CA ARG A 382 25.92 21.34 16.58
C ARG A 382 24.51 20.76 16.33
N ALA A 383 23.50 21.61 16.37
CA ALA A 383 22.15 21.24 16.04
C ALA A 383 21.98 21.07 14.52
N TYR A 384 21.01 20.22 14.14
CA TYR A 384 20.55 20.17 12.74
C TYR A 384 19.98 21.52 12.31
N ASP A 385 20.24 21.87 11.05
CA ASP A 385 19.67 23.04 10.41
C ASP A 385 19.21 22.75 8.97
N TRP A 386 18.68 23.78 8.29
CA TRP A 386 18.20 23.66 6.92
C TRP A 386 19.30 23.24 5.92
N ALA A 387 20.56 23.55 6.19
CA ALA A 387 21.66 23.18 5.29
C ALA A 387 21.91 21.66 5.34
N ASP A 388 21.77 21.04 6.52
CA ASP A 388 21.84 19.58 6.64
C ASP A 388 20.72 18.91 5.85
N ALA A 389 19.47 19.39 5.98
CA ALA A 389 18.34 18.85 5.23
C ALA A 389 18.55 18.98 3.71
N LEU A 390 19.08 20.12 3.26
CA LEU A 390 19.40 20.34 1.84
C LEU A 390 20.54 19.42 1.36
N GLU A 391 21.53 19.19 2.21
CA GLU A 391 22.65 18.28 1.87
C GLU A 391 22.16 16.84 1.67
N TYR A 392 21.19 16.36 2.44
CA TYR A 392 20.59 15.03 2.22
C TYR A 392 19.88 14.94 0.86
N VAL A 393 19.14 15.96 0.47
CA VAL A 393 18.54 16.03 -0.87
C VAL A 393 19.62 16.00 -1.97
N ARG A 394 20.72 16.73 -1.79
CA ARG A 394 21.85 16.72 -2.73
C ARG A 394 22.54 15.37 -2.80
N ARG A 395 22.71 14.68 -1.67
CA ARG A 395 23.29 13.32 -1.64
C ARG A 395 22.46 12.32 -2.42
N VAL A 396 21.13 12.37 -2.27
CA VAL A 396 20.22 11.53 -3.07
C VAL A 396 20.40 11.84 -4.55
N ALA A 397 20.32 13.11 -4.95
CA ALA A 397 20.47 13.53 -6.34
C ALA A 397 21.83 13.14 -6.93
N SER A 398 22.91 13.38 -6.18
CA SER A 398 24.28 13.04 -6.59
C SER A 398 24.47 11.53 -6.73
N GLY A 399 23.91 10.73 -5.82
CA GLY A 399 23.93 9.26 -5.89
C GLY A 399 23.25 8.70 -7.15
N LEU A 400 22.30 9.46 -7.72
CA LEU A 400 21.60 9.14 -8.95
C LEU A 400 22.23 9.79 -10.19
N GLY A 401 23.31 10.53 -10.05
CA GLY A 401 23.95 11.28 -11.15
C GLY A 401 23.12 12.47 -11.62
N VAL A 402 22.17 12.96 -10.82
CA VAL A 402 21.30 14.10 -11.16
C VAL A 402 21.89 15.39 -10.59
N ARG A 403 22.03 16.40 -11.45
CA ARG A 403 22.42 17.73 -11.03
C ARG A 403 21.17 18.55 -10.68
N VAL A 404 21.10 19.02 -9.44
CA VAL A 404 20.00 19.85 -8.96
C VAL A 404 20.42 21.30 -8.80
N GLU A 405 19.47 22.20 -8.99
CA GLU A 405 19.55 23.63 -8.70
C GLU A 405 18.62 23.96 -7.53
N VAL A 406 18.98 24.97 -6.73
CA VAL A 406 18.27 25.34 -5.51
C VAL A 406 17.90 26.82 -5.58
N THR A 407 16.64 27.13 -5.25
CA THR A 407 16.18 28.51 -5.11
C THR A 407 15.36 28.66 -3.83
N ARG A 408 15.26 29.88 -3.31
CA ARG A 408 14.36 30.18 -2.19
C ARG A 408 12.92 29.99 -2.65
N ALA A 409 12.14 29.14 -1.98
CA ALA A 409 10.80 28.77 -2.42
C ALA A 409 9.82 29.94 -2.54
N TRP A 410 10.07 31.01 -1.81
CA TRP A 410 9.25 32.21 -1.74
C TRP A 410 9.78 33.40 -2.55
N MET A 411 11.06 33.37 -3.01
CA MET A 411 11.64 34.51 -3.72
C MET A 411 11.54 34.43 -5.24
N ASP A 412 11.62 33.24 -5.82
CA ASP A 412 11.71 33.15 -7.28
C ASP A 412 11.01 31.89 -7.80
N ARG A 413 9.86 32.06 -8.40
CA ARG A 413 9.49 31.16 -9.48
C ARG A 413 10.43 31.49 -10.64
N VAL A 414 11.33 30.59 -10.97
CA VAL A 414 12.27 30.78 -12.07
C VAL A 414 11.47 30.98 -13.36
N PRO A 415 11.79 31.99 -14.18
CA PRO A 415 11.05 32.22 -15.42
C PRO A 415 11.14 30.99 -16.31
N ALA A 416 10.02 30.59 -16.88
CA ALA A 416 9.89 29.40 -17.72
C ALA A 416 10.89 29.37 -18.88
N HIS A 417 11.38 30.54 -19.32
CA HIS A 417 12.43 30.68 -20.37
C HIS A 417 13.13 32.03 -20.25
N LYS A 418 14.31 32.14 -20.86
CA LYS A 418 15.07 33.40 -20.97
C LYS A 418 14.22 34.50 -21.63
N GLY A 419 13.90 35.55 -20.85
CA GLY A 419 13.10 36.69 -21.32
C GLY A 419 11.60 36.64 -20.90
N ALA A 420 11.15 35.57 -20.23
CA ALA A 420 9.85 35.59 -19.58
C ALA A 420 9.89 36.51 -18.33
N PRO A 421 8.81 37.23 -18.03
CA PRO A 421 8.72 37.98 -16.79
C PRO A 421 8.90 37.04 -15.58
N MET A 422 9.67 37.51 -14.58
CA MET A 422 9.78 36.81 -13.31
C MET A 422 8.38 36.65 -12.73
N PRO A 423 7.94 35.42 -12.40
CA PRO A 423 6.67 35.23 -11.72
C PRO A 423 6.71 35.96 -10.36
N ALA A 424 5.60 36.51 -9.94
CA ALA A 424 5.49 37.13 -8.61
C ALA A 424 5.99 36.15 -7.53
N PRO A 425 6.75 36.61 -6.53
CA PRO A 425 7.18 35.75 -5.45
C PRO A 425 5.96 35.10 -4.82
N ALA A 426 6.08 33.79 -4.46
CA ALA A 426 5.06 33.14 -3.65
C ALA A 426 4.96 33.92 -2.33
N THR A 427 3.95 34.74 -2.17
CA THR A 427 3.79 35.61 -1.01
C THR A 427 3.02 34.95 0.10
N ASP A 428 2.37 33.79 -0.19
CA ASP A 428 1.56 33.09 0.80
C ASP A 428 2.41 32.02 1.54
N PRO A 429 2.59 32.16 2.86
CA PRO A 429 3.20 31.11 3.68
C PRO A 429 2.54 29.75 3.54
N ALA A 430 1.29 29.72 3.14
CA ALA A 430 0.50 28.51 2.93
C ALA A 430 1.06 27.63 1.80
N ASP A 431 1.60 28.24 0.73
CA ASP A 431 2.14 27.49 -0.43
C ASP A 431 3.32 26.59 -0.06
N VAL A 432 3.99 26.87 1.06
CA VAL A 432 5.17 26.12 1.51
C VAL A 432 4.94 25.39 2.83
N ALA A 433 3.72 25.37 3.37
CA ALA A 433 3.41 24.60 4.58
C ALA A 433 3.80 23.12 4.39
N PRO A 434 4.36 22.47 5.41
CA PRO A 434 4.53 22.88 6.81
C PRO A 434 5.79 23.70 7.11
N PHE A 435 6.54 24.15 6.11
CA PHE A 435 7.83 24.81 6.27
C PHE A 435 7.70 26.30 6.68
N HIS A 436 8.77 26.81 7.24
CA HIS A 436 8.89 28.24 7.54
C HIS A 436 9.11 29.04 6.24
N PRO A 437 8.27 30.02 5.89
CA PRO A 437 8.31 30.69 4.58
C PRO A 437 9.64 31.38 4.27
N GLY A 438 10.37 31.85 5.29
CA GLY A 438 11.70 32.47 5.11
C GLY A 438 12.89 31.50 5.15
N ARG A 439 12.67 30.18 5.38
CA ARG A 439 13.74 29.20 5.56
C ARG A 439 13.43 27.89 4.86
N VAL A 440 12.89 27.99 3.67
CA VAL A 440 12.55 26.86 2.80
C VAL A 440 13.10 27.09 1.40
N ALA A 441 13.53 26.02 0.75
CA ALA A 441 14.02 26.01 -0.61
C ALA A 441 13.24 25.02 -1.47
N ARG A 442 13.05 25.38 -2.74
CA ARG A 442 12.67 24.44 -3.81
C ARG A 442 13.93 23.93 -4.48
N VAL A 443 13.94 22.65 -4.75
CA VAL A 443 15.01 21.97 -5.50
C VAL A 443 14.42 21.50 -6.83
N PHE A 444 15.13 21.76 -7.91
CA PHE A 444 14.65 21.44 -9.26
C PHE A 444 15.77 20.90 -10.15
N VAL A 445 15.36 20.17 -11.15
CA VAL A 445 16.23 19.69 -12.24
C VAL A 445 15.96 20.52 -13.49
N ARG A 446 17.03 20.88 -14.20
CA ARG A 446 16.94 21.58 -15.49
C ARG A 446 16.87 20.58 -16.64
N ALA A 447 15.70 20.43 -17.22
CA ALA A 447 15.44 19.62 -18.40
C ALA A 447 15.37 20.53 -19.64
N GLY A 448 16.51 20.77 -20.26
CA GLY A 448 16.61 21.71 -21.39
C GLY A 448 16.26 23.14 -20.97
N ARG A 449 15.07 23.62 -21.35
CA ARG A 449 14.55 24.96 -20.99
C ARG A 449 13.57 24.91 -19.82
N GLU A 450 13.11 23.75 -19.45
CA GLU A 450 12.13 23.52 -18.40
C GLU A 450 12.83 23.32 -17.04
N LEU A 451 12.17 23.74 -15.99
CA LEU A 451 12.56 23.49 -14.61
C LEU A 451 11.51 22.58 -13.98
N VAL A 452 11.95 21.42 -13.55
CA VAL A 452 11.10 20.40 -12.92
C VAL A 452 11.37 20.41 -11.43
N ASP A 453 10.36 20.77 -10.64
CA ASP A 453 10.44 20.70 -9.19
C ASP A 453 10.59 19.23 -8.76
N VAL A 454 11.61 18.96 -7.93
CA VAL A 454 11.88 17.59 -7.44
C VAL A 454 11.91 17.50 -5.92
N ALA A 455 12.05 18.59 -5.19
CA ALA A 455 11.98 18.56 -3.73
C ALA A 455 11.63 19.91 -3.11
N LEU A 456 11.06 19.83 -1.90
CA LEU A 456 10.89 20.94 -0.97
C LEU A 456 11.69 20.62 0.30
N VAL A 457 12.47 21.60 0.83
CA VAL A 457 13.39 21.36 1.95
C VAL A 457 13.59 22.62 2.77
N GLY A 458 13.61 22.50 4.11
CA GLY A 458 13.86 23.64 5.00
C GLY A 458 13.51 23.40 6.46
N GLU A 459 13.45 24.49 7.23
CA GLU A 459 12.97 24.47 8.62
C GLU A 459 11.44 24.39 8.63
N LEU A 460 10.88 23.60 9.53
CA LEU A 460 9.44 23.57 9.80
C LEU A 460 8.99 24.90 10.43
N SER A 461 7.75 25.27 10.16
CA SER A 461 7.16 26.46 10.79
C SER A 461 7.03 26.27 12.31
N PRO A 462 7.12 27.34 13.10
CA PRO A 462 6.94 27.25 14.56
C PRO A 462 5.56 26.68 14.95
N ALA A 463 4.53 26.89 14.13
CA ALA A 463 3.20 26.33 14.35
C ALA A 463 3.21 24.81 14.16
N ALA A 464 3.79 24.32 13.07
CA ALA A 464 3.93 22.89 12.81
C ALA A 464 4.79 22.20 13.89
N CYS A 465 5.93 22.76 14.27
CA CYS A 465 6.75 22.22 15.37
C CYS A 465 5.91 22.03 16.65
N ARG A 466 5.15 23.05 17.06
CA ARG A 466 4.27 22.93 18.25
C ARG A 466 3.18 21.87 18.08
N ALA A 467 2.54 21.84 16.92
CA ALA A 467 1.43 20.93 16.65
C ALA A 467 1.84 19.44 16.64
N PHE A 468 3.09 19.16 16.26
CA PHE A 468 3.65 17.80 16.25
C PHE A 468 4.57 17.50 17.45
N GLY A 469 4.68 18.40 18.42
CA GLY A 469 5.55 18.20 19.60
C GLY A 469 7.03 18.14 19.26
N LEU A 470 7.45 18.80 18.20
CA LEU A 470 8.84 18.86 17.75
C LEU A 470 9.57 20.07 18.35
N PRO A 471 10.88 19.97 18.63
CA PRO A 471 11.70 21.10 19.00
C PRO A 471 11.64 22.23 17.96
N ALA A 472 11.86 23.46 18.42
CA ALA A 472 11.97 24.59 17.51
C ALA A 472 13.12 24.38 16.51
N ARG A 473 12.92 24.87 15.28
CA ARG A 473 13.88 24.77 14.19
C ARG A 473 14.15 23.34 13.68
N SER A 474 13.27 22.38 13.98
CA SER A 474 13.29 21.08 13.30
C SER A 474 13.22 21.28 11.79
N CYS A 475 13.94 20.46 11.04
CA CYS A 475 14.04 20.55 9.59
C CYS A 475 13.38 19.35 8.93
N ALA A 476 12.92 19.52 7.71
CA ALA A 476 12.36 18.44 6.91
C ALA A 476 12.71 18.62 5.44
N PHE A 477 12.53 17.52 4.69
CA PHE A 477 12.54 17.54 3.23
C PHE A 477 11.54 16.52 2.69
N GLU A 478 11.04 16.77 1.48
CA GLU A 478 10.30 15.80 0.69
C GLU A 478 10.76 15.85 -0.76
N ILE A 479 11.12 14.69 -1.31
CA ILE A 479 11.62 14.50 -2.67
C ILE A 479 10.57 13.72 -3.46
N ASP A 480 10.15 14.23 -4.62
CA ASP A 480 9.45 13.45 -5.64
C ASP A 480 10.48 12.56 -6.34
N MET A 481 10.49 11.28 -5.94
CA MET A 481 11.48 10.33 -6.40
C MET A 481 11.26 9.94 -7.86
N ASP A 482 10.02 9.87 -8.33
CA ASP A 482 9.72 9.52 -9.71
C ASP A 482 10.13 10.67 -10.66
N ALA A 483 9.90 11.93 -10.26
CA ALA A 483 10.39 13.08 -10.99
C ALA A 483 11.94 13.12 -11.05
N LEU A 484 12.61 12.74 -9.96
CA LEU A 484 14.08 12.68 -9.92
C LEU A 484 14.63 11.54 -10.78
N ILE A 485 14.01 10.35 -10.74
CA ILE A 485 14.39 9.19 -11.57
C ILE A 485 14.23 9.46 -13.05
N ALA A 486 13.19 10.20 -13.45
CA ALA A 486 12.98 10.56 -14.85
C ALA A 486 14.16 11.37 -15.47
N HIS A 487 15.00 11.97 -14.61
CA HIS A 487 16.17 12.76 -15.01
C HIS A 487 17.51 12.12 -14.63
N MET A 488 17.48 10.87 -14.18
CA MET A 488 18.67 10.11 -13.81
C MET A 488 19.55 9.86 -15.06
N ALA A 489 20.85 9.96 -14.89
CA ALA A 489 21.79 9.58 -15.93
C ALA A 489 21.67 8.08 -16.24
N THR A 490 21.39 7.74 -17.50
CA THR A 490 21.29 6.35 -17.98
C THR A 490 22.60 5.84 -18.57
N ASP A 491 23.44 6.76 -19.00
CA ASP A 491 24.73 6.42 -19.60
C ASP A 491 25.78 6.10 -18.55
N PRO A 492 26.69 5.19 -18.82
CA PRO A 492 27.84 4.92 -17.95
C PRO A 492 28.67 6.19 -17.71
N ILE A 493 29.12 6.37 -16.47
CA ILE A 493 30.00 7.48 -16.12
C ILE A 493 31.25 7.43 -16.99
N GLN A 494 31.46 8.46 -17.80
CA GLN A 494 32.68 8.62 -18.60
C GLN A 494 33.72 9.37 -17.76
N VAL A 495 34.83 8.73 -17.47
CA VAL A 495 35.95 9.36 -16.76
C VAL A 495 36.68 10.29 -17.73
N LYS A 496 36.81 11.56 -17.34
CA LYS A 496 37.67 12.50 -18.06
C LYS A 496 39.13 12.15 -17.81
N GLY A 497 39.96 12.29 -18.83
CA GLY A 497 41.39 12.09 -18.68
C GLY A 497 41.95 12.98 -17.57
N VAL A 498 42.76 12.40 -16.70
CA VAL A 498 43.44 13.14 -15.63
C VAL A 498 44.62 13.90 -16.24
N SER A 499 44.60 15.23 -16.16
CA SER A 499 45.72 16.03 -16.61
C SER A 499 46.92 15.87 -15.66
N THR A 500 48.09 15.66 -16.24
CA THR A 500 49.38 15.62 -15.48
C THR A 500 50.00 16.98 -15.29
N PHE A 501 49.42 18.04 -15.85
CA PHE A 501 49.96 19.40 -15.72
C PHE A 501 49.64 20.01 -14.36
N PRO A 502 50.52 20.90 -13.84
CA PRO A 502 50.35 21.58 -12.57
C PRO A 502 49.06 22.41 -12.52
N LEU A 503 48.51 22.53 -11.31
CA LEU A 503 47.33 23.33 -11.01
C LEU A 503 47.75 24.80 -10.74
N ALA A 504 47.11 25.76 -11.39
CA ALA A 504 47.15 27.15 -11.04
C ALA A 504 46.02 27.51 -10.04
N LYS A 505 46.32 28.29 -9.02
CA LYS A 505 45.37 28.73 -7.97
C LYS A 505 45.19 30.23 -8.09
N GLU A 506 43.95 30.68 -8.13
CA GLU A 506 43.55 32.07 -8.14
C GLU A 506 42.42 32.30 -7.14
N ASP A 507 42.51 33.35 -6.36
CA ASP A 507 41.44 33.77 -5.46
C ASP A 507 40.81 35.07 -5.99
N ILE A 508 39.48 35.12 -5.97
CA ILE A 508 38.70 36.28 -6.43
C ILE A 508 37.65 36.63 -5.38
N ALA A 509 37.70 37.84 -4.85
CA ALA A 509 36.65 38.37 -3.98
C ALA A 509 35.77 39.35 -4.77
N LEU A 510 34.48 39.07 -4.84
CA LEU A 510 33.48 39.84 -5.56
C LEU A 510 32.51 40.51 -4.59
N VAL A 511 32.36 41.82 -4.67
CA VAL A 511 31.32 42.57 -3.96
C VAL A 511 30.06 42.53 -4.82
N VAL A 512 29.00 41.99 -4.28
CA VAL A 512 27.72 41.79 -4.96
C VAL A 512 26.56 42.26 -4.09
N PRO A 513 25.40 42.65 -4.67
CA PRO A 513 24.18 42.90 -3.88
C PRO A 513 23.86 41.72 -2.97
N ALA A 514 23.45 41.98 -1.74
CA ALA A 514 23.23 40.94 -0.72
C ALA A 514 22.07 40.00 -1.02
N ASP A 515 21.13 40.41 -1.89
CA ASP A 515 20.00 39.65 -2.33
C ASP A 515 20.36 38.59 -3.41
N ILE A 516 21.51 38.73 -4.10
CA ILE A 516 21.96 37.78 -5.10
C ILE A 516 22.45 36.48 -4.43
N PRO A 517 21.85 35.30 -4.72
CA PRO A 517 22.31 34.05 -4.14
C PRO A 517 23.77 33.73 -4.48
N ALA A 518 24.55 33.24 -3.50
CA ALA A 518 25.97 32.88 -3.69
C ALA A 518 26.15 31.84 -4.81
N SER A 519 25.22 30.90 -4.96
CA SER A 519 25.19 29.91 -6.06
C SER A 519 25.10 30.56 -7.44
N ARG A 520 24.39 31.67 -7.56
CA ARG A 520 24.30 32.42 -8.82
C ARG A 520 25.64 33.11 -9.13
N VAL A 521 26.29 33.63 -8.12
CA VAL A 521 27.63 34.24 -8.27
C VAL A 521 28.65 33.18 -8.65
N GLU A 522 28.65 32.02 -7.98
CA GLU A 522 29.52 30.89 -8.32
C GLU A 522 29.30 30.42 -9.78
N GLN A 523 28.07 30.32 -10.22
CA GLN A 523 27.74 29.96 -11.60
C GLN A 523 28.37 30.93 -12.61
N ILE A 524 28.30 32.23 -12.35
CA ILE A 524 28.88 33.28 -13.20
C ILE A 524 30.39 33.24 -13.17
N VAL A 525 31.00 33.02 -12.01
CA VAL A 525 32.45 32.82 -11.85
C VAL A 525 32.92 31.62 -12.68
N ARG A 526 32.27 30.49 -12.52
CA ARG A 526 32.56 29.24 -13.29
C ARG A 526 32.41 29.44 -14.80
N GLN A 527 31.36 30.14 -15.23
CA GLN A 527 31.17 30.48 -16.65
C GLN A 527 32.22 31.47 -17.16
N GLY A 528 32.73 32.37 -16.33
CA GLY A 528 33.78 33.30 -16.67
C GLY A 528 35.14 32.61 -16.80
N ALA A 529 35.44 31.66 -15.93
CA ALA A 529 36.64 30.85 -15.95
C ALA A 529 36.68 29.81 -17.10
N GLY A 530 35.51 29.42 -17.62
CA GLY A 530 35.39 28.56 -18.82
C GLY A 530 35.92 27.15 -18.58
N GLN A 531 36.51 26.55 -19.61
CA GLN A 531 36.97 25.16 -19.59
C GLN A 531 38.21 24.93 -18.72
N LEU A 532 38.94 25.99 -18.41
CA LEU A 532 40.12 25.91 -17.54
C LEU A 532 39.77 25.74 -16.04
N ALA A 533 38.54 26.02 -15.64
CA ALA A 533 38.07 25.84 -14.27
C ALA A 533 37.89 24.37 -13.89
N GLU A 534 38.85 23.80 -13.18
CA GLU A 534 38.71 22.48 -12.56
C GLU A 534 37.71 22.52 -11.38
N SER A 535 37.87 23.53 -10.49
CA SER A 535 36.89 23.80 -9.44
C SER A 535 36.77 25.30 -9.14
N VAL A 536 35.58 25.67 -8.62
CA VAL A 536 35.29 27.00 -8.06
C VAL A 536 34.64 26.73 -6.72
N THR A 537 35.23 27.27 -5.63
CA THR A 537 34.75 27.02 -4.27
C THR A 537 34.64 28.35 -3.52
N LEU A 538 33.45 28.64 -2.99
CA LEU A 538 33.24 29.75 -2.07
C LEU A 538 33.92 29.38 -0.72
N PHE A 539 34.83 30.23 -0.22
CA PHE A 539 35.53 29.95 1.01
C PHE A 539 35.37 31.05 2.08
N ASP A 540 34.90 32.26 1.70
CA ASP A 540 34.65 33.33 2.64
C ASP A 540 33.48 34.23 2.22
N ILE A 541 32.74 34.70 3.21
CA ILE A 541 31.64 35.66 3.07
C ILE A 541 31.89 36.77 4.09
N TYR A 542 32.03 38.02 3.60
CA TYR A 542 32.24 39.14 4.46
C TYR A 542 31.13 40.19 4.29
N GLU A 543 30.55 40.56 5.42
CA GLU A 543 29.57 41.64 5.56
C GLU A 543 30.09 42.58 6.68
N GLY A 544 30.46 43.81 6.34
CA GLY A 544 31.02 44.75 7.33
C GLY A 544 31.45 46.05 6.67
N ASP A 545 32.14 46.90 7.42
CA ASP A 545 32.44 48.30 7.11
C ASP A 545 33.21 48.52 5.80
N GLN A 546 33.87 47.50 5.26
CA GLN A 546 34.60 47.57 3.99
C GLN A 546 33.75 47.25 2.76
N VAL A 547 32.45 47.02 2.94
CA VAL A 547 31.51 46.70 1.85
C VAL A 547 30.33 47.66 1.97
N PRO A 548 29.83 48.24 0.86
CA PRO A 548 28.68 49.15 0.90
C PRO A 548 27.45 48.49 1.57
N GLU A 549 26.64 49.30 2.23
CA GLU A 549 25.37 48.82 2.81
C GLU A 549 24.48 48.19 1.73
N GLY A 550 23.90 47.04 2.02
CA GLY A 550 23.13 46.25 1.08
C GLY A 550 23.96 45.37 0.13
N TYR A 551 25.28 45.32 0.32
CA TYR A 551 26.21 44.46 -0.45
C TYR A 551 26.94 43.51 0.50
N ARG A 552 27.52 42.44 -0.10
CA ARG A 552 28.44 41.52 0.59
C ARG A 552 29.60 41.13 -0.32
N SER A 553 30.72 40.77 0.26
CA SER A 553 31.85 40.21 -0.46
C SER A 553 31.82 38.68 -0.41
N LEU A 554 31.91 38.05 -1.57
CA LEU A 554 32.01 36.60 -1.71
C LEU A 554 33.38 36.25 -2.29
N ALA A 555 34.18 35.47 -1.55
CA ALA A 555 35.52 35.09 -1.96
C ALA A 555 35.51 33.64 -2.51
N PHE A 556 35.98 33.47 -3.73
CA PHE A 556 36.05 32.20 -4.42
C PHE A 556 37.48 31.78 -4.71
N ALA A 557 37.84 30.55 -4.34
CA ALA A 557 39.06 29.91 -4.76
C ALA A 557 38.81 29.20 -6.11
N LEU A 558 39.57 29.57 -7.12
CA LEU A 558 39.56 28.98 -8.44
C LEU A 558 40.76 28.05 -8.60
N ARG A 559 40.52 26.83 -8.99
CA ARG A 559 41.55 25.89 -9.43
C ARG A 559 41.46 25.79 -10.94
N LEU A 560 42.55 26.19 -11.61
CA LEU A 560 42.63 26.25 -13.06
C LEU A 560 43.64 25.24 -13.57
N ARG A 561 43.31 24.50 -14.60
CA ARG A 561 44.17 23.51 -15.22
C ARG A 561 43.91 23.43 -16.72
N ALA A 562 44.95 23.42 -17.51
CA ALA A 562 44.83 23.07 -18.93
C ALA A 562 45.04 21.58 -19.15
N ALA A 563 44.45 21.03 -20.21
CA ALA A 563 44.54 19.61 -20.55
C ALA A 563 45.88 19.21 -21.18
N ASP A 564 46.56 20.16 -21.81
CA ASP A 564 47.64 19.93 -22.76
C ASP A 564 48.95 20.72 -22.45
N HIS A 565 48.91 21.66 -21.46
CA HIS A 565 50.09 22.43 -21.08
C HIS A 565 50.03 22.98 -19.63
N THR A 566 51.13 23.50 -19.14
CA THR A 566 51.20 24.22 -17.85
C THR A 566 50.75 25.66 -18.07
N LEU A 567 49.74 26.10 -17.28
CA LEU A 567 49.23 27.47 -17.37
C LEU A 567 50.30 28.49 -16.98
N THR A 568 50.45 29.51 -17.81
CA THR A 568 51.30 30.66 -17.49
C THR A 568 50.58 31.68 -16.62
N ALA A 569 51.32 32.50 -15.88
CA ALA A 569 50.73 33.59 -15.09
C ALA A 569 49.86 34.55 -15.90
N LYS A 570 50.20 34.78 -17.18
CA LYS A 570 49.42 35.61 -18.09
C LYS A 570 48.07 35.00 -18.46
N GLU A 571 48.00 33.69 -18.62
CA GLU A 571 46.75 32.98 -18.88
C GLU A 571 45.85 32.95 -17.65
N SER A 572 46.38 32.72 -16.46
CA SER A 572 45.63 32.81 -15.19
C SER A 572 45.07 34.22 -14.97
N GLU A 573 45.87 35.26 -15.22
CA GLU A 573 45.40 36.62 -15.15
C GLU A 573 44.30 36.95 -16.16
N ALA A 574 44.39 36.42 -17.38
CA ALA A 574 43.36 36.59 -18.40
C ALA A 574 42.04 35.95 -17.95
N VAL A 575 42.07 34.76 -17.36
CA VAL A 575 40.87 34.08 -16.77
C VAL A 575 40.28 34.96 -15.65
N ARG A 576 41.10 35.47 -14.74
CA ARG A 576 40.66 36.37 -13.67
C ARG A 576 39.94 37.60 -14.25
N LYS A 577 40.51 38.26 -15.24
CA LYS A 577 39.89 39.41 -15.91
C LYS A 577 38.54 39.05 -16.58
N GLN A 578 38.46 37.90 -17.23
CA GLN A 578 37.21 37.41 -17.84
C GLN A 578 36.12 37.19 -16.77
N VAL A 579 36.46 36.55 -15.63
CA VAL A 579 35.54 36.32 -14.51
C VAL A 579 35.00 37.65 -14.00
N VAL A 580 35.89 38.60 -13.68
CA VAL A 580 35.51 39.91 -13.16
C VAL A 580 34.62 40.67 -14.16
N THR A 581 35.01 40.71 -15.43
CA THR A 581 34.24 41.38 -16.49
C THR A 581 32.84 40.77 -16.61
N LYS A 582 32.74 39.44 -16.57
CA LYS A 582 31.45 38.76 -16.68
C LYS A 582 30.58 38.99 -15.45
N ALA A 583 31.18 38.93 -14.24
CA ALA A 583 30.47 39.20 -13.01
C ALA A 583 29.94 40.63 -12.95
N ALA A 584 30.76 41.60 -13.34
CA ALA A 584 30.34 42.99 -13.43
C ALA A 584 29.18 43.20 -14.40
N LYS A 585 29.25 42.57 -15.58
CA LYS A 585 28.22 42.70 -16.61
C LYS A 585 26.89 42.05 -16.24
N VAL A 586 26.92 40.91 -15.55
CA VAL A 586 25.72 40.10 -15.28
C VAL A 586 25.12 40.37 -13.91
N LEU A 587 25.95 40.66 -12.91
CA LEU A 587 25.55 40.79 -11.52
C LEU A 587 25.73 42.21 -10.96
N GLY A 588 26.32 43.12 -11.70
CA GLY A 588 26.74 44.41 -11.17
C GLY A 588 27.85 44.29 -10.13
N ALA A 589 28.59 43.18 -10.12
CA ALA A 589 29.62 42.91 -9.17
C ALA A 589 30.87 43.78 -9.40
N SER A 590 31.58 44.14 -8.30
CA SER A 590 32.90 44.74 -8.34
C SER A 590 33.95 43.86 -7.67
N LEU A 591 35.19 43.94 -8.10
CA LEU A 591 36.29 43.28 -7.41
C LEU A 591 36.56 43.98 -6.10
N ARG A 592 36.67 43.22 -5.02
CA ARG A 592 37.16 43.76 -3.72
C ARG A 592 38.65 44.01 -3.85
N ALA A 593 39.07 45.20 -3.47
CA ALA A 593 40.47 45.62 -3.49
C ALA A 593 41.30 44.88 -2.41
#